data_98e332227b3894dffa5193b4513a5e82
#
_entry.id   98e332227b3894dffa5193b4513a5e82
#
_cell.length_a   1.000
_cell.length_b   1.000
_cell.length_c   1.000
_cell.angle_alpha   90.00
_cell.angle_beta   90.00
_cell.angle_gamma   90.00
#
_symmetry.space_group_name_H-M   'P 1'
#
loop_
_entity.id
_entity.type
_entity.pdbx_description
1 polymer ?
#
loop_
_entity_poly.entity_id
_entity_poly.type
_entity_poly.pdbx_seq_one_letter_code
_entity_poly.pdbx_strand_id
1 'polypeptide(L)'
;MGKKKKGCLRRIGCIAIVVLTPVACIAAWVFLSWPDVSALARENPQTTAFIEAAKTNGDRVEWSWVPYDRISIEVKKAVVAAEDMSFFSHNGFDTHELKIVARDAVKGKKVRGASTITQQLAKNLWLSPSRSPLRKVREALLTWQVEQSLSKQRILELYLNVAQFGPETYGVGEAAGRYFGVPAGVLSADQAAQLAAGLTRPSSWHPGVSSRGYSAAVARIQDRVSRCDWLDKLL
;
A
#
# COMPACT_ATOMS: atom_id res chain seq x y z
N MET A 1 37.16 18.69 47.13
CA MET A 1 35.87 18.16 46.59
C MET A 1 35.57 18.48 45.12
N GLY A 2 36.32 19.31 44.44
CA GLY A 2 36.02 19.76 43.05
C GLY A 2 36.42 18.82 41.89
N LYS A 3 37.44 17.98 42.04
CA LYS A 3 37.96 17.11 40.96
C LYS A 3 37.04 15.93 40.58
N LYS A 4 36.30 15.34 41.56
CA LYS A 4 35.38 14.23 41.29
C LYS A 4 34.13 14.66 40.48
N LYS A 5 33.63 15.87 40.68
CA LYS A 5 32.45 16.39 39.91
C LYS A 5 32.79 16.67 38.44
N LYS A 6 34.00 17.16 38.13
CA LYS A 6 34.42 17.40 36.73
C LYS A 6 34.59 16.11 35.93
N GLY A 7 35.03 15.02 36.54
CA GLY A 7 35.17 13.71 35.90
C GLY A 7 33.81 13.06 35.60
N CYS A 8 32.82 13.24 36.47
CA CYS A 8 31.47 12.74 36.25
C CYS A 8 30.75 13.48 35.12
N LEU A 9 30.82 14.82 35.10
CA LEU A 9 30.24 15.65 34.00
C LEU A 9 30.87 15.30 32.64
N ARG A 10 32.19 15.08 32.58
CA ARG A 10 32.89 14.69 31.35
C ARG A 10 32.48 13.30 30.86
N ARG A 11 32.27 12.34 31.77
CA ARG A 11 31.74 11.00 31.42
C ARG A 11 30.32 11.06 30.93
N ILE A 12 29.44 11.84 31.57
CA ILE A 12 28.05 12.05 31.13
C ILE A 12 28.02 12.71 29.74
N GLY A 13 28.88 13.71 29.51
CA GLY A 13 29.03 14.36 28.21
C GLY A 13 29.47 13.39 27.10
N CYS A 14 30.47 12.53 27.39
CA CYS A 14 30.91 11.53 26.41
C CYS A 14 29.81 10.49 26.13
N ILE A 15 29.06 10.02 27.12
CA ILE A 15 27.94 9.09 26.94
C ILE A 15 26.82 9.75 26.14
N ALA A 16 26.50 11.00 26.44
CA ALA A 16 25.50 11.74 25.68
C ALA A 16 25.89 11.90 24.20
N ILE A 17 27.14 12.20 23.90
CA ILE A 17 27.64 12.30 22.51
C ILE A 17 27.54 10.92 21.83
N VAL A 18 28.00 9.84 22.48
CA VAL A 18 27.97 8.50 21.91
C VAL A 18 26.55 8.01 21.60
N VAL A 19 25.55 8.44 22.37
CA VAL A 19 24.15 8.06 22.16
C VAL A 19 23.44 9.03 21.18
N LEU A 20 23.65 10.33 21.33
CA LEU A 20 22.96 11.34 20.52
C LEU A 20 23.48 11.42 19.09
N THR A 21 24.76 11.17 18.85
CA THR A 21 25.32 11.23 17.49
C THR A 21 24.70 10.17 16.55
N PRO A 22 24.61 8.88 16.91
CA PRO A 22 23.91 7.90 16.07
C PRO A 22 22.44 8.24 15.86
N VAL A 23 21.74 8.73 16.88
CA VAL A 23 20.34 9.16 16.77
C VAL A 23 20.20 10.33 15.79
N ALA A 24 21.08 11.33 15.89
CA ALA A 24 21.09 12.46 14.98
C ALA A 24 21.44 12.03 13.54
N CYS A 25 22.41 11.13 13.36
CA CYS A 25 22.76 10.58 12.05
C CYS A 25 21.59 9.80 11.43
N ILE A 26 20.89 8.98 12.22
CA ILE A 26 19.70 8.25 11.77
C ILE A 26 18.58 9.23 11.40
N ALA A 27 18.34 10.23 12.24
CA ALA A 27 17.32 11.24 11.97
C ALA A 27 17.64 12.05 10.69
N ALA A 28 18.89 12.46 10.52
CA ALA A 28 19.36 13.13 9.31
C ALA A 28 19.23 12.22 8.08
N TRP A 29 19.61 10.97 8.18
CA TRP A 29 19.46 10.01 7.09
C TRP A 29 17.99 9.80 6.72
N VAL A 30 17.11 9.63 7.71
CA VAL A 30 15.66 9.52 7.47
C VAL A 30 15.13 10.78 6.78
N PHE A 31 15.52 11.94 7.24
CA PHE A 31 15.10 13.23 6.67
C PHE A 31 15.61 13.41 5.23
N LEU A 32 16.89 13.15 4.97
CA LEU A 32 17.49 13.28 3.64
C LEU A 32 17.00 12.23 2.63
N SER A 33 16.57 11.06 3.13
CA SER A 33 16.00 9.98 2.30
C SER A 33 14.47 10.01 2.23
N TRP A 34 13.84 11.09 2.75
CA TRP A 34 12.38 11.20 2.74
C TRP A 34 11.89 11.57 1.35
N PRO A 35 10.93 10.84 0.80
CA PRO A 35 10.45 11.12 -0.56
C PRO A 35 9.62 12.41 -0.59
N ASP A 36 9.65 13.08 -1.73
CA ASP A 36 8.71 14.17 -2.00
C ASP A 36 7.35 13.60 -2.39
N VAL A 37 6.50 13.45 -1.39
CA VAL A 37 5.13 12.93 -1.56
C VAL A 37 4.27 13.93 -2.34
N SER A 38 4.53 15.23 -2.20
CA SER A 38 3.71 16.28 -2.82
C SER A 38 3.85 16.31 -4.34
N ALA A 39 4.99 15.89 -4.88
CA ALA A 39 5.21 15.75 -6.31
C ALA A 39 4.20 14.81 -6.97
N LEU A 40 3.75 13.76 -6.26
CA LEU A 40 2.76 12.81 -6.75
C LEU A 40 1.38 13.42 -7.01
N ALA A 41 1.11 14.64 -6.57
CA ALA A 41 -0.12 15.35 -6.94
C ALA A 41 -0.16 15.71 -8.43
N ARG A 42 1.00 15.82 -9.08
CA ARG A 42 1.15 16.30 -10.46
C ARG A 42 1.90 15.33 -11.36
N GLU A 43 2.78 14.51 -10.79
CA GLU A 43 3.67 13.63 -11.50
C GLU A 43 3.40 12.16 -11.16
N ASN A 44 3.61 11.30 -12.14
CA ASN A 44 3.54 9.86 -11.93
C ASN A 44 4.90 9.37 -11.46
N PRO A 45 4.95 8.37 -10.54
CA PRO A 45 6.21 7.78 -10.15
C PRO A 45 6.86 7.10 -11.37
N GLN A 46 8.17 7.23 -11.51
CA GLN A 46 8.93 6.59 -12.59
C GLN A 46 9.19 5.11 -12.29
N THR A 47 9.16 4.74 -11.03
CA THR A 47 9.31 3.37 -10.53
C THR A 47 8.76 3.28 -9.10
N THR A 48 8.75 2.08 -8.53
CA THR A 48 8.37 1.86 -7.13
C THR A 48 9.38 0.93 -6.44
N ALA A 49 9.45 0.98 -5.12
CA ALA A 49 10.34 0.10 -4.36
C ALA A 49 10.02 -1.39 -4.62
N PHE A 50 8.76 -1.74 -4.87
CA PHE A 50 8.36 -3.10 -5.19
C PHE A 50 8.76 -3.53 -6.59
N ILE A 51 8.60 -2.65 -7.59
CA ILE A 51 9.06 -2.89 -8.98
C ILE A 51 10.59 -3.04 -9.01
N GLU A 52 11.32 -2.16 -8.33
CA GLU A 52 12.79 -2.26 -8.27
C GLU A 52 13.26 -3.53 -7.55
N ALA A 53 12.56 -3.94 -6.49
CA ALA A 53 12.85 -5.20 -5.83
C ALA A 53 12.59 -6.40 -6.75
N ALA A 54 11.50 -6.39 -7.52
CA ALA A 54 11.19 -7.44 -8.49
C ALA A 54 12.26 -7.52 -9.58
N LYS A 55 12.64 -6.39 -10.18
CA LYS A 55 13.73 -6.34 -11.18
C LYS A 55 15.06 -6.85 -10.61
N THR A 56 15.39 -6.51 -9.37
CA THR A 56 16.60 -6.98 -8.69
C THR A 56 16.58 -8.50 -8.50
N ASN A 57 15.40 -9.09 -8.31
CA ASN A 57 15.22 -10.54 -8.23
C ASN A 57 15.24 -11.25 -9.59
N GLY A 58 15.33 -10.51 -10.69
CA GLY A 58 15.38 -11.04 -12.05
C GLY A 58 14.03 -11.12 -12.75
N ASP A 59 12.96 -10.58 -12.15
CA ASP A 59 11.63 -10.56 -12.74
C ASP A 59 11.60 -9.63 -13.96
N ARG A 60 10.88 -10.03 -14.99
CA ARG A 60 10.57 -9.17 -16.15
C ARG A 60 9.32 -8.35 -15.82
N VAL A 61 9.53 -7.12 -15.37
CA VAL A 61 8.42 -6.22 -15.03
C VAL A 61 8.11 -5.34 -16.25
N GLU A 62 6.96 -5.58 -16.87
CA GLU A 62 6.33 -4.64 -17.77
C GLU A 62 5.34 -3.79 -16.96
N TRP A 63 5.38 -2.48 -17.18
CA TRP A 63 4.57 -1.54 -16.42
C TRP A 63 4.22 -0.32 -17.26
N SER A 64 2.93 -0.04 -17.37
CA SER A 64 2.40 1.10 -18.10
C SER A 64 1.37 1.85 -17.23
N TRP A 65 1.38 3.17 -17.33
CA TRP A 65 0.46 4.03 -16.60
C TRP A 65 -0.90 4.13 -17.29
N VAL A 66 -1.97 3.99 -16.53
CA VAL A 66 -3.34 4.24 -17.01
C VAL A 66 -3.93 5.40 -16.21
N PRO A 67 -4.32 6.54 -16.84
CA PRO A 67 -4.98 7.66 -16.17
C PRO A 67 -6.29 7.23 -15.51
N TYR A 68 -6.66 7.90 -14.41
CA TYR A 68 -7.84 7.56 -13.59
C TYR A 68 -9.14 7.42 -14.39
N ASP A 69 -9.40 8.35 -15.31
CA ASP A 69 -10.57 8.38 -16.17
C ASP A 69 -10.61 7.26 -17.22
N ARG A 70 -9.47 6.64 -17.49
CA ARG A 70 -9.33 5.49 -18.40
C ARG A 70 -9.32 4.14 -17.67
N ILE A 71 -9.53 4.11 -16.37
CA ILE A 71 -9.70 2.89 -15.59
C ILE A 71 -11.20 2.63 -15.40
N SER A 72 -11.65 1.40 -15.69
CA SER A 72 -13.06 1.00 -15.50
C SER A 72 -13.54 1.31 -14.08
N ILE A 73 -14.76 1.83 -13.96
CA ILE A 73 -15.40 2.04 -12.68
C ILE A 73 -15.55 0.73 -11.90
N GLU A 74 -15.76 -0.37 -12.62
CA GLU A 74 -15.91 -1.70 -12.01
C GLU A 74 -14.64 -2.14 -11.26
N VAL A 75 -13.45 -1.85 -11.81
CA VAL A 75 -12.18 -2.14 -11.11
C VAL A 75 -12.00 -1.27 -9.88
N LYS A 76 -12.32 0.02 -9.97
CA LYS A 76 -12.24 0.94 -8.84
C LYS A 76 -13.15 0.45 -7.70
N LYS A 77 -14.41 0.10 -8.01
CA LYS A 77 -15.36 -0.48 -7.05
C LYS A 77 -14.85 -1.78 -6.45
N ALA A 78 -14.42 -2.72 -7.28
CA ALA A 78 -13.97 -4.03 -6.82
C ALA A 78 -12.76 -3.93 -5.89
N VAL A 79 -11.80 -3.06 -6.20
CA VAL A 79 -10.61 -2.85 -5.38
C VAL A 79 -10.94 -2.18 -4.05
N VAL A 80 -11.77 -1.13 -4.06
CA VAL A 80 -12.23 -0.48 -2.81
C VAL A 80 -13.03 -1.47 -1.97
N ALA A 81 -13.96 -2.23 -2.56
CA ALA A 81 -14.74 -3.23 -1.85
C ALA A 81 -13.90 -4.41 -1.30
N ALA A 82 -12.81 -4.76 -1.98
CA ALA A 82 -11.92 -5.84 -1.55
C ALA A 82 -10.98 -5.42 -0.43
N GLU A 83 -10.33 -4.27 -0.56
CA GLU A 83 -9.18 -3.87 0.24
C GLU A 83 -9.52 -2.85 1.32
N ASP A 84 -10.49 -1.95 1.08
CA ASP A 84 -10.72 -0.82 1.97
C ASP A 84 -12.11 -0.20 1.74
N MET A 85 -13.15 -0.84 2.27
CA MET A 85 -14.55 -0.43 2.06
C MET A 85 -14.83 1.00 2.56
N SER A 86 -14.09 1.47 3.55
CA SER A 86 -14.22 2.81 4.15
C SER A 86 -13.24 3.83 3.58
N PHE A 87 -12.58 3.53 2.46
CA PHE A 87 -11.50 4.34 1.86
C PHE A 87 -11.83 5.83 1.77
N PHE A 88 -13.03 6.19 1.36
CA PHE A 88 -13.45 7.58 1.21
C PHE A 88 -13.86 8.27 2.52
N SER A 89 -13.96 7.53 3.62
CA SER A 89 -14.45 8.04 4.91
C SER A 89 -13.38 8.17 6.00
N HIS A 90 -12.14 7.75 5.73
CA HIS A 90 -11.03 7.90 6.67
C HIS A 90 -9.82 8.61 6.05
N ASN A 91 -8.88 9.06 6.88
CA ASN A 91 -7.64 9.74 6.46
C ASN A 91 -6.44 8.79 6.63
N GLY A 92 -6.41 7.73 5.82
CA GLY A 92 -5.30 6.77 5.74
C GLY A 92 -5.33 5.64 6.76
N PHE A 93 -6.10 5.75 7.83
CA PHE A 93 -6.19 4.74 8.88
C PHE A 93 -7.65 4.47 9.22
N ASP A 94 -8.10 3.25 8.99
CA ASP A 94 -9.41 2.80 9.45
C ASP A 94 -9.34 2.42 10.93
N THR A 95 -9.67 3.37 11.79
CA THR A 95 -9.66 3.16 13.24
C THR A 95 -10.72 2.18 13.71
N HIS A 96 -11.81 2.00 12.95
CA HIS A 96 -12.85 1.02 13.25
C HIS A 96 -12.32 -0.40 13.01
N GLU A 97 -11.76 -0.66 11.84
CA GLU A 97 -11.15 -1.94 11.51
C GLU A 97 -9.98 -2.27 12.44
N LEU A 98 -9.14 -1.30 12.78
CA LEU A 98 -8.04 -1.49 13.75
C LEU A 98 -8.56 -1.94 15.12
N LYS A 99 -9.66 -1.38 15.61
CA LYS A 99 -10.28 -1.80 16.88
C LYS A 99 -10.84 -3.22 16.80
N ILE A 100 -11.45 -3.60 15.65
CA ILE A 100 -11.96 -4.97 15.45
C ILE A 100 -10.80 -5.96 15.45
N VAL A 101 -9.74 -5.69 14.69
CA VAL A 101 -8.54 -6.54 14.60
C VAL A 101 -7.86 -6.69 15.97
N ALA A 102 -7.71 -5.61 16.72
CA ALA A 102 -7.15 -5.67 18.08
C ALA A 102 -8.01 -6.52 19.03
N ARG A 103 -9.35 -6.36 18.98
CA ARG A 103 -10.28 -7.18 19.77
C ARG A 103 -10.21 -8.67 19.41
N ASP A 104 -10.13 -8.98 18.10
CA ASP A 104 -10.06 -10.36 17.64
C ASP A 104 -8.71 -11.00 18.02
N ALA A 105 -7.59 -10.25 17.96
CA ALA A 105 -6.29 -10.69 18.44
C ALA A 105 -6.29 -11.07 19.93
N VAL A 106 -6.89 -10.21 20.79
CA VAL A 106 -7.03 -10.47 22.22
C VAL A 106 -7.88 -11.72 22.48
N LYS A 107 -8.87 -12.00 21.63
CA LYS A 107 -9.73 -13.19 21.72
C LYS A 107 -9.12 -14.45 21.09
N GLY A 108 -7.87 -14.40 20.63
CA GLY A 108 -7.19 -15.53 19.98
C GLY A 108 -7.78 -15.92 18.62
N LYS A 109 -8.59 -15.06 18.01
CA LYS A 109 -9.12 -15.31 16.68
C LYS A 109 -8.08 -15.04 15.61
N LYS A 110 -8.25 -15.66 14.44
CA LYS A 110 -7.39 -15.39 13.29
C LYS A 110 -7.50 -13.92 12.87
N VAL A 111 -6.40 -13.19 13.03
CA VAL A 111 -6.31 -11.77 12.69
C VAL A 111 -6.31 -11.63 11.16
N ARG A 112 -7.24 -10.85 10.63
CA ARG A 112 -7.26 -10.43 9.23
C ARG A 112 -6.42 -9.16 9.03
N GLY A 113 -6.01 -8.89 7.79
CA GLY A 113 -5.32 -7.63 7.46
C GLY A 113 -6.24 -6.42 7.68
N ALA A 114 -5.70 -5.36 8.27
CA ALA A 114 -6.38 -4.08 8.49
C ALA A 114 -5.59 -2.93 7.82
N SER A 115 -4.83 -3.23 6.77
CA SER A 115 -4.08 -2.20 6.03
C SER A 115 -5.01 -1.56 4.99
N THR A 116 -5.04 -0.23 4.98
CA THR A 116 -5.82 0.56 4.03
C THR A 116 -5.14 0.63 2.67
N ILE A 117 -5.86 1.07 1.63
CA ILE A 117 -5.30 1.35 0.29
C ILE A 117 -4.13 2.34 0.40
N THR A 118 -4.26 3.39 1.19
CA THR A 118 -3.19 4.39 1.35
C THR A 118 -1.94 3.82 2.02
N GLN A 119 -2.09 2.96 3.03
CA GLN A 119 -0.96 2.26 3.65
C GLN A 119 -0.27 1.31 2.66
N GLN A 120 -1.04 0.60 1.86
CA GLN A 120 -0.50 -0.27 0.82
C GLN A 120 0.21 0.52 -0.27
N LEU A 121 -0.33 1.67 -0.69
CA LEU A 121 0.31 2.58 -1.65
C LEU A 121 1.66 3.06 -1.11
N ALA A 122 1.70 3.62 0.11
CA ALA A 122 2.93 4.10 0.73
C ALA A 122 4.01 3.00 0.82
N LYS A 123 3.59 1.78 1.18
CA LYS A 123 4.46 0.62 1.21
C LYS A 123 5.03 0.30 -0.17
N ASN A 124 4.18 0.19 -1.19
CA ASN A 124 4.58 -0.21 -2.55
C ASN A 124 5.53 0.81 -3.19
N LEU A 125 5.28 2.11 -2.97
CA LEU A 125 6.08 3.18 -3.56
C LEU A 125 7.50 3.25 -2.98
N TRP A 126 7.65 3.17 -1.65
CA TRP A 126 8.88 3.62 -1.00
C TRP A 126 9.51 2.63 -0.02
N LEU A 127 8.86 1.51 0.29
CA LEU A 127 9.33 0.63 1.35
C LEU A 127 9.68 -0.76 0.80
N SER A 128 10.77 -1.31 1.37
CA SER A 128 11.16 -2.68 1.01
C SER A 128 10.09 -3.70 1.43
N PRO A 129 10.02 -4.86 0.77
CA PRO A 129 9.13 -5.95 1.15
C PRO A 129 9.40 -6.54 2.54
N SER A 130 10.55 -6.21 3.16
CA SER A 130 10.95 -6.71 4.47
C SER A 130 9.93 -6.38 5.58
N ARG A 131 9.89 -7.22 6.62
CA ARG A 131 9.02 -7.01 7.78
C ARG A 131 9.84 -6.49 8.96
N SER A 132 9.68 -5.22 9.33
CA SER A 132 10.28 -4.66 10.53
C SER A 132 9.36 -3.63 11.19
N PRO A 133 9.43 -3.45 12.52
CA PRO A 133 8.65 -2.42 13.21
C PRO A 133 8.97 -1.01 12.72
N LEU A 134 10.24 -0.68 12.46
CA LEU A 134 10.67 0.62 11.94
C LEU A 134 10.08 0.91 10.57
N ARG A 135 10.04 -0.11 9.69
CA ARG A 135 9.36 0.02 8.39
C ARG A 135 7.87 0.35 8.59
N LYS A 136 7.20 -0.28 9.57
CA LYS A 136 5.77 0.01 9.83
C LYS A 136 5.54 1.42 10.35
N VAL A 137 6.45 1.95 11.18
CA VAL A 137 6.40 3.37 11.58
C VAL A 137 6.59 4.30 10.38
N ARG A 138 7.58 4.02 9.51
CA ARG A 138 7.80 4.81 8.30
C ARG A 138 6.59 4.74 7.35
N GLU A 139 5.98 3.58 7.20
CA GLU A 139 4.73 3.40 6.44
C GLU A 139 3.62 4.30 6.99
N ALA A 140 3.43 4.34 8.31
CA ALA A 140 2.41 5.18 8.93
C ALA A 140 2.63 6.68 8.68
N LEU A 141 3.87 7.16 8.81
CA LEU A 141 4.21 8.56 8.56
C LEU A 141 4.00 8.93 7.07
N LEU A 142 4.41 8.07 6.14
CA LEU A 142 4.19 8.26 4.71
C LEU A 142 2.69 8.22 4.36
N THR A 143 1.93 7.31 4.97
CA THR A 143 0.48 7.24 4.81
C THR A 143 -0.20 8.54 5.20
N TRP A 144 0.15 9.08 6.37
CA TRP A 144 -0.37 10.36 6.83
C TRP A 144 -0.05 11.49 5.85
N GLN A 145 1.20 11.55 5.36
CA GLN A 145 1.62 12.59 4.41
C GLN A 145 0.93 12.44 3.05
N VAL A 146 0.74 11.22 2.55
CA VAL A 146 -0.02 10.95 1.33
C VAL A 146 -1.43 11.51 1.44
N GLU A 147 -2.13 11.25 2.54
CA GLU A 147 -3.50 11.74 2.76
C GLU A 147 -3.57 13.27 2.91
N GLN A 148 -2.52 13.92 3.41
CA GLN A 148 -2.45 15.37 3.48
C GLN A 148 -2.15 16.04 2.13
N SER A 149 -1.48 15.33 1.22
CA SER A 149 -0.94 15.88 -0.02
C SER A 149 -1.78 15.54 -1.25
N LEU A 150 -2.56 14.45 -1.23
CA LEU A 150 -3.24 13.91 -2.40
C LEU A 150 -4.74 13.75 -2.17
N SER A 151 -5.53 13.91 -3.24
CA SER A 151 -6.95 13.57 -3.21
C SER A 151 -7.15 12.05 -3.18
N LYS A 152 -8.30 11.59 -2.68
CA LYS A 152 -8.68 10.17 -2.68
C LYS A 152 -8.65 9.55 -4.08
N GLN A 153 -9.12 10.28 -5.08
CA GLN A 153 -9.05 9.83 -6.48
C GLN A 153 -7.61 9.61 -6.93
N ARG A 154 -6.70 10.56 -6.58
CA ARG A 154 -5.28 10.43 -6.94
C ARG A 154 -4.60 9.27 -6.21
N ILE A 155 -4.93 9.06 -4.93
CA ILE A 155 -4.44 7.91 -4.16
C ILE A 155 -4.89 6.59 -4.81
N LEU A 156 -6.15 6.50 -5.21
CA LEU A 156 -6.68 5.30 -5.87
C LEU A 156 -6.06 5.09 -7.25
N GLU A 157 -5.89 6.15 -8.03
CA GLU A 157 -5.19 6.09 -9.33
C GLU A 157 -3.77 5.53 -9.17
N LEU A 158 -3.00 6.12 -8.25
CA LEU A 158 -1.65 5.66 -7.94
C LEU A 158 -1.65 4.20 -7.52
N TYR A 159 -2.53 3.82 -6.59
CA TYR A 159 -2.62 2.45 -6.10
C TYR A 159 -2.90 1.44 -7.21
N LEU A 160 -3.90 1.72 -8.06
CA LEU A 160 -4.28 0.85 -9.18
C LEU A 160 -3.15 0.69 -10.21
N ASN A 161 -2.28 1.69 -10.33
CA ASN A 161 -1.16 1.64 -11.25
C ASN A 161 0.11 1.00 -10.67
N VAL A 162 0.25 0.89 -9.33
CA VAL A 162 1.47 0.32 -8.72
C VAL A 162 1.25 -1.00 -7.98
N ALA A 163 0.00 -1.39 -7.75
CA ALA A 163 -0.32 -2.64 -7.08
C ALA A 163 0.08 -3.85 -7.93
N GLN A 164 0.50 -4.92 -7.27
CA GLN A 164 0.80 -6.20 -7.92
C GLN A 164 -0.49 -7.02 -8.06
N PHE A 165 -0.86 -7.36 -9.28
CA PHE A 165 -2.06 -8.14 -9.61
C PHE A 165 -1.77 -9.61 -9.95
N GLY A 166 -0.51 -9.97 -10.01
CA GLY A 166 -0.07 -11.34 -10.30
C GLY A 166 1.45 -11.46 -10.31
N PRO A 167 2.01 -12.64 -10.59
CA PRO A 167 3.44 -12.80 -10.80
C PRO A 167 3.92 -11.83 -11.89
N GLU A 168 4.97 -11.06 -11.62
CA GLU A 168 5.57 -10.08 -12.54
C GLU A 168 4.61 -9.04 -13.13
N THR A 169 3.37 -8.94 -12.61
CA THR A 169 2.29 -8.11 -13.15
C THR A 169 1.97 -6.97 -12.21
N TYR A 170 2.37 -5.76 -12.58
CA TYR A 170 2.19 -4.54 -11.81
C TYR A 170 1.32 -3.54 -12.57
N GLY A 171 0.34 -2.97 -11.86
CA GLY A 171 -0.61 -2.03 -12.43
C GLY A 171 -1.76 -2.67 -13.18
N VAL A 172 -2.89 -1.97 -13.14
CA VAL A 172 -4.16 -2.42 -13.72
C VAL A 172 -4.11 -2.51 -15.25
N GLY A 173 -3.31 -1.67 -15.91
CA GLY A 173 -3.13 -1.68 -17.35
C GLY A 173 -2.51 -2.98 -17.84
N GLU A 174 -1.39 -3.35 -17.21
CA GLU A 174 -0.70 -4.61 -17.50
C GLU A 174 -1.56 -5.83 -17.16
N ALA A 175 -2.24 -5.79 -16.01
CA ALA A 175 -3.12 -6.88 -15.59
C ALA A 175 -4.30 -7.09 -16.56
N ALA A 176 -4.91 -6.02 -17.06
CA ALA A 176 -6.01 -6.07 -18.03
C ALA A 176 -5.55 -6.68 -19.37
N GLY A 177 -4.41 -6.23 -19.88
CA GLY A 177 -3.82 -6.76 -21.10
C GLY A 177 -3.43 -8.22 -20.98
N ARG A 178 -2.67 -8.56 -19.92
CA ARG A 178 -2.11 -9.90 -19.71
C ARG A 178 -3.17 -10.97 -19.47
N TYR A 179 -4.18 -10.68 -18.63
CA TYR A 179 -5.15 -11.70 -18.24
C TYR A 179 -6.40 -11.75 -19.10
N PHE A 180 -6.76 -10.64 -19.74
CA PHE A 180 -8.03 -10.55 -20.48
C PHE A 180 -7.89 -10.05 -21.92
N GLY A 181 -6.70 -9.56 -22.31
CA GLY A 181 -6.46 -9.04 -23.66
C GLY A 181 -7.25 -7.75 -23.97
N VAL A 182 -7.63 -6.98 -22.94
CA VAL A 182 -8.45 -5.76 -23.10
C VAL A 182 -7.79 -4.56 -22.39
N PRO A 183 -8.10 -3.33 -22.81
CA PRO A 183 -7.71 -2.13 -22.05
C PRO A 183 -8.39 -2.08 -20.67
N ALA A 184 -7.73 -1.45 -19.69
CA ALA A 184 -8.23 -1.33 -18.31
C ALA A 184 -9.58 -0.61 -18.21
N GLY A 185 -9.94 0.24 -19.19
CA GLY A 185 -11.18 1.00 -19.22
C GLY A 185 -12.43 0.19 -19.54
N VAL A 186 -12.28 -1.00 -20.11
CA VAL A 186 -13.41 -1.84 -20.54
C VAL A 186 -13.54 -3.14 -19.73
N LEU A 187 -12.79 -3.25 -18.63
CA LEU A 187 -12.90 -4.40 -17.72
C LEU A 187 -14.31 -4.52 -17.17
N SER A 188 -14.90 -5.70 -17.28
CA SER A 188 -16.23 -6.01 -16.75
C SER A 188 -16.19 -6.18 -15.22
N ALA A 189 -17.35 -6.19 -14.58
CA ALA A 189 -17.47 -6.42 -13.12
C ALA A 189 -16.86 -7.77 -12.68
N ASP A 190 -17.04 -8.81 -13.49
CA ASP A 190 -16.45 -10.13 -13.20
C ASP A 190 -14.91 -10.11 -13.30
N GLN A 191 -14.37 -9.53 -14.38
CA GLN A 191 -12.92 -9.35 -14.55
C GLN A 191 -12.30 -8.50 -13.45
N ALA A 192 -13.00 -7.42 -13.06
CA ALA A 192 -12.61 -6.54 -11.97
C ALA A 192 -12.53 -7.27 -10.62
N ALA A 193 -13.53 -8.09 -10.30
CA ALA A 193 -13.54 -8.90 -9.08
C ALA A 193 -12.41 -9.93 -9.06
N GLN A 194 -12.08 -10.52 -10.21
CA GLN A 194 -10.95 -11.44 -10.34
C GLN A 194 -9.62 -10.73 -10.07
N LEU A 195 -9.38 -9.54 -10.65
CA LEU A 195 -8.17 -8.77 -10.38
C LEU A 195 -8.09 -8.36 -8.90
N ALA A 196 -9.16 -7.84 -8.34
CA ALA A 196 -9.20 -7.41 -6.94
C ALA A 196 -8.94 -8.56 -5.97
N ALA A 197 -9.44 -9.76 -6.24
CA ALA A 197 -9.18 -10.97 -5.45
C ALA A 197 -7.69 -11.34 -5.43
N GLY A 198 -6.98 -11.06 -6.52
CA GLY A 198 -5.54 -11.30 -6.68
C GLY A 198 -4.67 -10.47 -5.75
N LEU A 199 -5.09 -9.24 -5.39
CA LEU A 199 -4.31 -8.31 -4.56
C LEU A 199 -3.89 -8.89 -3.20
N THR A 200 -4.72 -9.77 -2.63
CA THR A 200 -4.43 -10.40 -1.35
C THR A 200 -3.21 -11.34 -1.40
N ARG A 201 -2.99 -12.02 -2.53
CA ARG A 201 -1.92 -13.02 -2.73
C ARG A 201 -1.46 -13.04 -4.20
N PRO A 202 -0.86 -11.98 -4.71
CA PRO A 202 -0.64 -11.81 -6.14
C PRO A 202 0.25 -12.91 -6.77
N SER A 203 1.15 -13.49 -6.00
CA SER A 203 1.99 -14.60 -6.48
C SER A 203 1.22 -15.93 -6.64
N SER A 204 0.02 -16.06 -6.07
CA SER A 204 -0.72 -17.33 -6.03
C SER A 204 -2.16 -17.20 -6.51
N TRP A 205 -2.71 -16.00 -6.52
CA TRP A 205 -4.09 -15.70 -6.88
C TRP A 205 -4.12 -14.67 -8.00
N HIS A 206 -4.52 -15.10 -9.16
CA HIS A 206 -4.67 -14.24 -10.34
C HIS A 206 -5.64 -14.91 -11.33
N PRO A 207 -6.19 -14.21 -12.31
CA PRO A 207 -7.02 -14.82 -13.34
C PRO A 207 -6.29 -15.99 -14.01
N GLY A 208 -7.03 -17.09 -14.24
CA GLY A 208 -6.48 -18.34 -14.76
C GLY A 208 -6.05 -19.35 -13.69
N VAL A 209 -6.00 -18.98 -12.41
CA VAL A 209 -5.72 -19.93 -11.32
C VAL A 209 -7.02 -20.63 -10.88
N SER A 210 -6.98 -21.97 -10.87
CA SER A 210 -8.05 -22.79 -10.34
C SER A 210 -7.82 -23.15 -8.87
N SER A 211 -8.35 -22.34 -7.94
CA SER A 211 -8.31 -22.66 -6.51
C SER A 211 -9.61 -22.26 -5.81
N ARG A 212 -10.08 -23.09 -4.86
CA ARG A 212 -11.28 -22.80 -4.06
C ARG A 212 -11.16 -21.46 -3.32
N GLY A 213 -9.97 -21.14 -2.79
CA GLY A 213 -9.73 -19.91 -2.05
C GLY A 213 -9.87 -18.66 -2.92
N TYR A 214 -9.32 -18.71 -4.11
CA TYR A 214 -9.42 -17.63 -5.09
C TYR A 214 -10.86 -17.45 -5.56
N SER A 215 -11.52 -18.52 -6.01
CA SER A 215 -12.93 -18.44 -6.46
C SER A 215 -13.86 -17.93 -5.37
N ALA A 216 -13.67 -18.36 -4.12
CA ALA A 216 -14.43 -17.85 -2.98
C ALA A 216 -14.14 -16.37 -2.68
N ALA A 217 -12.90 -15.89 -2.95
CA ALA A 217 -12.56 -14.48 -2.81
C ALA A 217 -13.25 -13.64 -3.90
N VAL A 218 -13.23 -14.09 -5.15
CA VAL A 218 -13.94 -13.45 -6.27
C VAL A 218 -15.44 -13.32 -5.94
N ALA A 219 -16.11 -14.40 -5.57
CA ALA A 219 -17.53 -14.39 -5.25
C ALA A 219 -17.87 -13.43 -4.08
N ARG A 220 -17.02 -13.35 -3.05
CA ARG A 220 -17.21 -12.39 -1.95
C ARG A 220 -17.07 -10.94 -2.40
N ILE A 221 -16.17 -10.65 -3.34
CA ILE A 221 -16.00 -9.29 -3.87
C ILE A 221 -17.19 -8.92 -4.71
N GLN A 222 -17.67 -9.81 -5.58
CA GLN A 222 -18.89 -9.61 -6.37
C GLN A 222 -20.10 -9.32 -5.47
N ASP A 223 -20.31 -10.11 -4.43
CA ASP A 223 -21.39 -9.89 -3.44
C ASP A 223 -21.23 -8.55 -2.70
N ARG A 224 -20.01 -8.12 -2.37
CA ARG A 224 -19.78 -6.80 -1.76
C ARG A 224 -20.09 -5.66 -2.74
N VAL A 225 -19.58 -5.75 -3.96
CA VAL A 225 -19.78 -4.72 -4.99
C VAL A 225 -21.26 -4.54 -5.30
N SER A 226 -22.05 -5.63 -5.39
CA SER A 226 -23.49 -5.56 -5.63
C SER A 226 -24.30 -4.84 -4.55
N ARG A 227 -23.69 -4.52 -3.41
CA ARG A 227 -24.29 -3.77 -2.30
C ARG A 227 -23.70 -2.37 -2.13
N CYS A 228 -22.88 -1.93 -3.06
CA CYS A 228 -22.08 -0.69 -2.94
C CYS A 228 -22.40 0.35 -4.02
N ASP A 229 -23.66 0.50 -4.42
CA ASP A 229 -24.11 1.50 -5.41
C ASP A 229 -23.72 2.94 -5.01
N TRP A 230 -23.54 3.17 -3.70
CA TRP A 230 -23.09 4.46 -3.19
C TRP A 230 -21.64 4.82 -3.63
N LEU A 231 -20.81 3.84 -3.99
CA LEU A 231 -19.48 4.08 -4.52
C LEU A 231 -19.48 4.80 -5.87
N ASP A 232 -20.55 4.64 -6.67
CA ASP A 232 -20.67 5.29 -7.98
C ASP A 232 -20.64 6.81 -7.91
N LYS A 233 -21.02 7.37 -6.77
CA LYS A 233 -21.03 8.82 -6.53
C LYS A 233 -19.69 9.35 -6.05
N LEU A 234 -18.76 8.48 -5.65
CA LEU A 234 -17.46 8.84 -5.08
C LEU A 234 -16.30 8.57 -6.06
N LEU A 235 -16.51 7.71 -7.05
CA LEU A 235 -15.56 7.28 -8.07
C LEU A 235 -15.72 8.06 -9.37
#